data_d458d014b7939b108e757d9fd0759959
#
_entry.id   d458d014b7939b108e757d9fd0759959
#
_cell.length_a   1.000
_cell.length_b   1.000
_cell.length_c   1.000
_cell.angle_alpha   90.00
_cell.angle_beta   90.00
_cell.angle_gamma   90.00
#
_symmetry.space_group_name_H-M   'P 1'
#
loop_
_entity.id
_entity.type
_entity.pdbx_description
1 polymer ?
#
loop_
_entity_poly.entity_id
_entity_poly.type
_entity_poly.pdbx_seq_one_letter_code
_entity_poly.pdbx_strand_id
1 'polypeptide(L)'
;MTVSTFDEFRDAIVEHLERNGSSRNELAMSLDKQQVLRAHTVRCILSQAPSLRRRYASFNSILAIADAAGFTIQLSPKNETE
;
A
#
# COMPACT_ATOMS: atom_id res chain seq x y z
N MET A 1 13.54 -4.54 -3.43
CA MET A 1 12.39 -4.50 -4.38
C MET A 1 12.16 -3.08 -4.86
N THR A 2 11.97 -2.91 -6.13
CA THR A 2 11.69 -1.61 -6.75
C THR A 2 10.32 -1.63 -7.39
N VAL A 3 9.51 -0.63 -7.12
CA VAL A 3 8.20 -0.50 -7.75
C VAL A 3 8.16 0.82 -8.52
N SER A 4 7.61 0.76 -9.73
CA SER A 4 7.53 1.92 -10.62
C SER A 4 6.10 2.39 -10.85
N THR A 5 5.12 1.56 -10.54
CA THR A 5 3.71 1.89 -10.74
C THR A 5 2.92 1.59 -9.50
N PHE A 6 1.72 2.16 -9.45
CA PHE A 6 0.81 1.89 -8.36
C PHE A 6 0.38 0.41 -8.34
N ASP A 7 0.20 -0.18 -9.53
CA ASP A 7 -0.18 -1.59 -9.61
C ASP A 7 0.90 -2.48 -9.02
N GLU A 8 2.17 -2.17 -9.29
CA GLU A 8 3.28 -2.91 -8.70
C GLU A 8 3.32 -2.75 -7.18
N PHE A 9 3.03 -1.56 -6.69
CA PHE A 9 2.95 -1.31 -5.25
C PHE A 9 1.86 -2.18 -4.62
N ARG A 10 0.67 -2.15 -5.19
CA ARG A 10 -0.46 -2.94 -4.70
C ARG A 10 -0.12 -4.42 -4.67
N ASP A 11 0.47 -4.92 -5.76
CA ASP A 11 0.81 -6.34 -5.86
C ASP A 11 1.89 -6.74 -4.86
N ALA A 12 2.87 -5.87 -4.63
CA ALA A 12 3.92 -6.14 -3.65
C ALA A 12 3.34 -6.23 -2.23
N ILE A 13 2.44 -5.33 -1.88
CA ILE A 13 1.81 -5.35 -0.56
C ILE A 13 0.99 -6.61 -0.37
N VAL A 14 0.13 -6.94 -1.34
CA VAL A 14 -0.74 -8.11 -1.22
C VAL A 14 0.08 -9.39 -1.14
N GLU A 15 1.10 -9.53 -1.98
CA GLU A 15 1.95 -10.70 -1.97
C GLU A 15 2.67 -10.85 -0.63
N HIS A 16 3.18 -9.76 -0.10
CA HIS A 16 3.87 -9.79 1.20
C HIS A 16 2.94 -10.22 2.32
N LEU A 17 1.71 -9.71 2.33
CA LEU A 17 0.72 -10.09 3.33
C LEU A 17 0.42 -11.58 3.25
N GLU A 18 0.23 -12.09 2.04
CA GLU A 18 -0.07 -13.52 1.86
C GLU A 18 1.08 -14.41 2.32
N ARG A 19 2.32 -14.00 2.06
CA ARG A 19 3.49 -14.75 2.52
C ARG A 19 3.57 -14.85 4.03
N ASN A 20 3.04 -13.85 4.72
CA ASN A 20 3.10 -13.79 6.18
C ASN A 20 1.80 -14.29 6.83
N GLY A 21 0.94 -14.95 6.06
CA GLY A 21 -0.28 -15.51 6.59
C GLY A 21 -1.33 -14.47 6.94
N SER A 22 -1.22 -13.28 6.39
CA SER A 22 -2.16 -12.20 6.63
C SER A 22 -3.02 -11.94 5.39
N SER A 23 -3.90 -10.95 5.46
CA SER A 23 -4.79 -10.62 4.36
C SER A 23 -4.99 -9.12 4.27
N ARG A 24 -5.52 -8.69 3.11
CA ARG A 24 -5.89 -7.29 2.91
C ARG A 24 -6.90 -6.84 3.95
N ASN A 25 -7.84 -7.71 4.28
CA ASN A 25 -8.87 -7.38 5.24
C ASN A 25 -8.29 -7.18 6.65
N GLU A 26 -7.36 -8.03 7.05
CA GLU A 26 -6.70 -7.88 8.34
C GLU A 26 -5.94 -6.57 8.42
N LEU A 27 -5.23 -6.20 7.37
CA LEU A 27 -4.52 -4.93 7.32
C LEU A 27 -5.49 -3.76 7.40
N ALA A 28 -6.61 -3.84 6.64
CA ALA A 28 -7.62 -2.80 6.64
C ALA A 28 -8.23 -2.61 8.03
N MET A 29 -8.56 -3.70 8.70
CA MET A 29 -9.14 -3.64 10.04
C MET A 29 -8.15 -3.09 11.06
N SER A 30 -6.88 -3.48 10.94
CA SER A 30 -5.84 -2.99 11.83
C SER A 30 -5.67 -1.48 11.74
N LEU A 31 -5.59 -0.95 10.51
CA LEU A 31 -5.44 0.48 10.30
C LEU A 31 -6.67 1.27 10.76
N ASP A 32 -7.85 0.71 10.57
CA ASP A 32 -9.08 1.33 11.03
C ASP A 32 -9.11 1.38 12.56
N LYS A 33 -8.73 0.29 13.20
CA LYS A 33 -8.70 0.22 14.67
C LYS A 33 -7.72 1.23 15.25
N GLN A 34 -6.60 1.46 14.57
CA GLN A 34 -5.61 2.43 14.99
C GLN A 34 -5.97 3.86 14.60
N GLN A 35 -7.09 4.03 13.89
CA GLN A 35 -7.57 5.32 13.41
C GLN A 35 -6.59 6.03 12.47
N VAL A 36 -5.80 5.25 11.75
CA VAL A 36 -4.87 5.76 10.74
C VAL A 36 -5.56 5.94 9.40
N LEU A 37 -6.29 4.91 8.96
CA LEU A 37 -7.06 4.93 7.72
C LEU A 37 -8.35 4.13 7.94
N ARG A 38 -9.40 4.52 7.23
CA ARG A 38 -10.64 3.74 7.24
C ARG A 38 -10.45 2.42 6.51
N ALA A 39 -11.05 1.36 7.01
CA ALA A 39 -10.96 0.05 6.39
C ALA A 39 -11.39 0.09 4.93
N HIS A 40 -12.45 0.83 4.61
CA HIS A 40 -12.94 0.96 3.24
C HIS A 40 -11.87 1.55 2.32
N THR A 41 -11.16 2.58 2.78
CA THR A 41 -10.10 3.22 2.01
C THR A 41 -8.98 2.23 1.71
N VAL A 42 -8.56 1.46 2.71
CA VAL A 42 -7.50 0.48 2.52
C VAL A 42 -7.94 -0.59 1.52
N ARG A 43 -9.17 -1.09 1.65
CA ARG A 43 -9.68 -2.10 0.72
C ARG A 43 -9.74 -1.59 -0.70
N CYS A 44 -10.13 -0.32 -0.90
CA CYS A 44 -10.18 0.26 -2.24
C CYS A 44 -8.80 0.43 -2.85
N ILE A 45 -7.83 0.88 -2.06
CA ILE A 45 -6.45 1.06 -2.54
C ILE A 45 -5.85 -0.29 -2.94
N LEU A 46 -6.12 -1.34 -2.19
CA LEU A 46 -5.59 -2.67 -2.46
C LEU A 46 -6.50 -3.51 -3.36
N SER A 47 -7.53 -2.90 -3.91
CA SER A 47 -8.48 -3.57 -4.80
C SER A 47 -7.82 -3.94 -6.13
N GLN A 48 -8.39 -4.92 -6.83
CA GLN A 48 -7.98 -5.25 -8.18
C GLN A 48 -8.57 -4.31 -9.22
N ALA A 49 -9.53 -3.46 -8.83
CA ALA A 49 -10.14 -2.52 -9.75
C ALA A 49 -9.32 -1.24 -9.83
N PRO A 50 -8.68 -0.95 -10.98
CA PRO A 50 -7.80 0.22 -11.09
C PRO A 50 -8.50 1.55 -10.80
N SER A 51 -9.77 1.67 -11.15
CA SER A 51 -10.51 2.90 -10.91
C SER A 51 -10.68 3.18 -9.41
N LEU A 52 -10.92 2.16 -8.61
CA LEU A 52 -11.05 2.32 -7.16
C LEU A 52 -9.71 2.69 -6.54
N ARG A 53 -8.63 2.05 -6.98
CA ARG A 53 -7.30 2.36 -6.48
C ARG A 53 -6.95 3.82 -6.70
N ARG A 54 -7.16 4.32 -7.90
CA ARG A 54 -6.83 5.70 -8.25
C ARG A 54 -7.66 6.70 -7.47
N ARG A 55 -8.92 6.38 -7.24
CA ARG A 55 -9.84 7.30 -6.60
C ARG A 55 -9.48 7.54 -5.14
N TYR A 56 -9.04 6.49 -4.45
CA TYR A 56 -8.79 6.58 -3.00
C TYR A 56 -7.32 6.73 -2.62
N ALA A 57 -6.42 6.54 -3.58
CA ALA A 57 -5.00 6.61 -3.28
C ALA A 57 -4.56 8.04 -3.02
N SER A 58 -3.83 8.23 -1.94
CA SER A 58 -3.13 9.46 -1.65
C SER A 58 -1.75 9.08 -1.14
N PHE A 59 -0.82 10.03 -1.20
CA PHE A 59 0.54 9.74 -0.75
C PHE A 59 0.57 9.30 0.70
N ASN A 60 -0.18 9.99 1.56
CA ASN A 60 -0.24 9.64 2.98
C ASN A 60 -0.82 8.24 3.19
N SER A 61 -1.86 7.89 2.45
CA SER A 61 -2.47 6.57 2.55
C SER A 61 -1.50 5.47 2.11
N ILE A 62 -0.76 5.72 1.03
CA ILE A 62 0.24 4.77 0.53
C ILE A 62 1.33 4.55 1.56
N LEU A 63 1.83 5.62 2.16
CA LEU A 63 2.85 5.52 3.21
C LEU A 63 2.34 4.74 4.43
N ALA A 64 1.11 5.01 4.85
CA ALA A 64 0.53 4.33 6.00
C ALA A 64 0.35 2.84 5.74
N ILE A 65 -0.11 2.47 4.55
CA ILE A 65 -0.29 1.07 4.17
C ILE A 65 1.06 0.36 4.10
N ALA A 66 2.05 0.99 3.48
CA ALA A 66 3.38 0.40 3.38
C ALA A 66 3.98 0.16 4.75
N ASP A 67 3.91 1.14 5.62
CA ASP A 67 4.44 1.04 6.97
C ASP A 67 3.76 -0.09 7.76
N ALA A 68 2.44 -0.17 7.69
CA ALA A 68 1.70 -1.20 8.40
C ALA A 68 1.99 -2.60 7.86
N ALA A 69 2.33 -2.70 6.59
CA ALA A 69 2.68 -3.98 5.97
C ALA A 69 4.15 -4.35 6.17
N GLY A 70 4.94 -3.50 6.81
CA GLY A 70 6.34 -3.80 7.09
C GLY A 70 7.31 -3.29 6.05
N PHE A 71 6.92 -2.35 5.21
CA PHE A 71 7.78 -1.79 4.18
C PHE A 71 8.25 -0.39 4.54
N THR A 72 9.39 -0.02 3.98
CA THR A 72 9.89 1.34 4.03
C THR A 72 9.93 1.89 2.62
N ILE A 73 9.44 3.10 2.44
CA ILE A 73 9.48 3.76 1.14
C ILE A 73 10.67 4.71 1.13
N GLN A 74 11.53 4.57 0.13
CA GLN A 74 12.71 5.41 -0.03
C GLN A 74 12.65 6.11 -1.37
N LEU A 75 13.17 7.32 -1.41
CA LEU A 75 13.26 8.11 -2.62
C LEU A 75 14.72 8.22 -3.04
N SER A 76 14.97 8.04 -4.33
CA SER A 76 16.30 8.21 -4.90
C SER A 76 16.20 9.14 -6.10
N PRO A 77 17.05 10.14 -6.21
CA PRO A 77 17.06 11.01 -7.39
C PRO A 77 17.38 10.21 -8.64
N LYS A 78 16.69 10.53 -9.72
CA LYS A 78 16.92 9.81 -10.98
C LYS A 78 18.29 10.07 -11.58
N ASN A 79 18.82 11.25 -11.38
CA ASN A 79 20.03 11.70 -12.05
C ASN A 79 21.18 11.95 -11.10
N GLU A 80 21.27 11.18 -10.05
CA GLU A 80 22.32 11.42 -9.06
C GLU A 80 23.70 10.99 -9.54
N THR A 81 23.78 10.28 -10.65
CA THR A 81 25.07 9.83 -11.18
C THR A 81 25.76 10.84 -12.06
N GLU A 82 25.19 11.97 -12.27
CA GLU A 82 25.75 12.98 -13.14
C GLU A 82 27.09 13.52 -12.74
#